data_2f1663542921b6da3ac2e336ff217dc8
#
_entry.id   2f1663542921b6da3ac2e336ff217dc8
#
_cell.length_a   1.000
_cell.length_b   1.000
_cell.length_c   1.000
_cell.angle_alpha   90.00
_cell.angle_beta   90.00
_cell.angle_gamma   90.00
#
_symmetry.space_group_name_H-M   'P 1'
#
loop_
_entity.id
_entity.type
_entity.pdbx_description
1 polymer ?
#
loop_
_entity_poly.entity_id
_entity_poly.type
_entity_poly.pdbx_seq_one_letter_code
_entity_poly.pdbx_strand_id
1 'polypeptide(L)'
;MDTTPAPQPAPGADPAATPDPTPDFTPAERARGRALRRAQQPWALGARLAGLALPLLLGLTPAGAALATAVGRWFGDSRTATVLAGAAALVVLGQALQLPFGAAVRSVRVRYGLVTQGWAGWALDALRGLALTLVLVLPLVLGLFALTAWSPQHWWLPAAGAAALLTAVLSFLHPLLVEPVFNRFTPMPPGELRTALLALADRDGIRVRDVLVADASRRTTALNAYVSGLGATRRIVAYDTLLTTAEPREVELVVAHELGHVKHRDVPVGTALGAVGAAVAVAVLGLLAAWQPLLDAAGASDAADPRALPLLAALAALLGAASGPAQCAVSRRIEARADRHALELTGDAEQFVAMQRRLALANVSDVDPPRVLELLFATHPSATRRIAAARAWQAARVTRTAQGTQGRQGTEGTQGAQGTQASHSSHASQAGQAGQGRPAPEQHRTDPGKSVV
;
A
#
# COMPACT_ATOMS: atom_id res chain seq x y z
N MET A 1 61.45 35.27 -22.68
CA MET A 1 61.18 33.85 -22.36
C MET A 1 60.93 33.77 -20.87
N ASP A 2 59.68 33.89 -20.52
CA ASP A 2 59.26 33.91 -19.11
C ASP A 2 58.67 32.51 -18.81
N THR A 3 59.37 31.73 -18.03
CA THR A 3 59.03 30.39 -17.63
C THR A 3 58.48 30.42 -16.22
N THR A 4 57.16 30.67 -16.13
CA THR A 4 56.45 30.51 -14.86
C THR A 4 56.23 29.00 -14.62
N PRO A 5 56.69 28.42 -13.48
CA PRO A 5 56.46 27.01 -13.18
C PRO A 5 55.00 26.76 -12.85
N ALA A 6 54.47 25.61 -13.32
CA ALA A 6 53.13 25.15 -13.03
C ALA A 6 52.93 24.98 -11.50
N PRO A 7 51.72 25.29 -10.97
CA PRO A 7 51.45 25.14 -9.56
C PRO A 7 51.51 23.67 -9.13
N GLN A 8 52.28 23.39 -8.10
CA GLN A 8 52.34 22.07 -7.45
C GLN A 8 50.98 21.78 -6.75
N PRO A 9 50.46 20.55 -6.83
CA PRO A 9 49.28 20.16 -6.09
C PRO A 9 49.54 20.20 -4.58
N ALA A 10 48.57 20.69 -3.82
CA ALA A 10 48.61 20.77 -2.36
C ALA A 10 48.83 19.38 -1.73
N PRO A 11 49.69 19.23 -0.73
CA PRO A 11 49.95 17.97 -0.07
C PRO A 11 48.73 17.61 0.81
N GLY A 12 48.07 16.46 0.52
CA GLY A 12 47.03 15.90 1.37
C GLY A 12 45.69 15.49 0.68
N ALA A 13 45.62 15.57 -0.63
CA ALA A 13 44.47 14.99 -1.32
C ALA A 13 44.64 13.47 -1.41
N ASP A 14 43.89 12.73 -0.62
CA ASP A 14 43.73 11.29 -0.73
C ASP A 14 43.08 10.97 -2.10
N PRO A 15 43.75 10.28 -3.04
CA PRO A 15 43.19 9.97 -4.35
C PRO A 15 42.06 8.94 -4.30
N ALA A 16 41.69 8.45 -3.11
CA ALA A 16 40.61 7.51 -2.86
C ALA A 16 39.38 8.16 -2.18
N ALA A 17 39.39 9.49 -1.95
CA ALA A 17 38.20 10.17 -1.46
C ALA A 17 37.14 10.17 -2.58
N THR A 18 36.23 9.22 -2.55
CA THR A 18 34.96 9.28 -3.30
C THR A 18 34.32 10.64 -2.99
N PRO A 19 33.95 11.44 -4.01
CA PRO A 19 33.27 12.71 -3.76
C PRO A 19 32.03 12.44 -2.88
N ASP A 20 31.91 13.22 -1.81
CA ASP A 20 30.78 13.15 -0.88
C ASP A 20 29.49 13.20 -1.71
N PRO A 21 28.62 12.17 -1.67
CA PRO A 21 27.49 12.11 -2.58
C PRO A 21 26.64 13.34 -2.36
N THR A 22 26.43 14.11 -3.43
CA THR A 22 25.54 15.29 -3.40
C THR A 22 24.24 14.90 -2.71
N PRO A 23 23.82 15.59 -1.65
CA PRO A 23 22.63 15.17 -0.91
C PRO A 23 21.41 15.15 -1.82
N ASP A 24 20.63 14.08 -1.79
CA ASP A 24 19.46 13.86 -2.65
C ASP A 24 18.43 15.00 -2.59
N PHE A 25 18.43 15.74 -1.49
CA PHE A 25 17.51 16.85 -1.26
C PHE A 25 18.29 18.05 -0.70
N THR A 26 18.05 19.20 -1.27
CA THR A 26 18.59 20.46 -0.78
C THR A 26 18.02 20.82 0.61
N PRO A 27 18.70 21.67 1.39
CA PRO A 27 18.19 22.17 2.66
C PRO A 27 16.83 22.88 2.52
N ALA A 28 16.58 23.59 1.42
CA ALA A 28 15.33 24.29 1.14
C ALA A 28 14.18 23.31 0.87
N GLU A 29 14.40 22.25 0.06
CA GLU A 29 13.42 21.20 -0.21
C GLU A 29 13.03 20.46 1.08
N ARG A 30 14.00 20.09 1.90
CA ARG A 30 13.77 19.48 3.23
C ARG A 30 12.99 20.43 4.16
N ALA A 31 13.32 21.71 4.17
CA ALA A 31 12.64 22.72 4.99
C ALA A 31 11.17 22.87 4.57
N ARG A 32 10.88 22.89 3.25
CA ARG A 32 9.51 22.99 2.71
C ARG A 32 8.64 21.80 3.10
N GLY A 33 9.13 20.56 2.98
CA GLY A 33 8.40 19.37 3.40
C GLY A 33 8.14 19.34 4.91
N ARG A 34 9.17 19.69 5.72
CA ARG A 34 9.01 19.80 7.18
C ARG A 34 8.01 20.89 7.57
N ALA A 35 8.01 22.03 6.87
CA ALA A 35 7.07 23.12 7.13
C ALA A 35 5.63 22.70 6.85
N LEU A 36 5.36 22.02 5.73
CA LEU A 36 4.04 21.45 5.43
C LEU A 36 3.60 20.48 6.52
N ARG A 37 4.45 19.51 6.87
CA ARG A 37 4.13 18.55 7.93
C ARG A 37 3.82 19.25 9.25
N ARG A 38 4.67 20.18 9.71
CA ARG A 38 4.45 20.94 10.95
C ARG A 38 3.13 21.71 10.94
N ALA A 39 2.77 22.29 9.81
CA ALA A 39 1.51 23.03 9.65
C ALA A 39 0.27 22.11 9.65
N GLN A 40 0.38 20.87 9.17
CA GLN A 40 -0.72 19.91 9.14
C GLN A 40 -0.84 19.08 10.42
N GLN A 41 0.28 18.80 11.08
CA GLN A 41 0.37 17.85 12.20
C GLN A 41 -0.61 18.15 13.36
N PRO A 42 -0.76 19.39 13.86
CA PRO A 42 -1.70 19.68 14.96
C PRO A 42 -3.14 19.35 14.57
N TRP A 43 -3.55 19.65 13.35
CA TRP A 43 -4.89 19.36 12.85
C TRP A 43 -5.12 17.88 12.63
N ALA A 44 -4.13 17.16 12.08
CA ALA A 44 -4.20 15.71 11.89
C ALA A 44 -4.22 14.96 13.24
N LEU A 45 -3.44 15.42 14.22
CA LEU A 45 -3.46 14.86 15.58
C LEU A 45 -4.77 15.20 16.29
N GLY A 46 -5.25 16.45 16.19
CA GLY A 46 -6.54 16.88 16.72
C GLY A 46 -7.70 16.04 16.17
N ALA A 47 -7.70 15.76 14.86
CA ALA A 47 -8.69 14.89 14.22
C ALA A 47 -8.68 13.48 14.81
N ARG A 48 -7.49 12.90 15.02
CA ARG A 48 -7.35 11.56 15.61
C ARG A 48 -7.81 11.52 17.05
N LEU A 49 -7.40 12.50 17.85
CA LEU A 49 -7.81 12.61 19.26
C LEU A 49 -9.32 12.82 19.37
N ALA A 50 -9.90 13.71 18.58
CA ALA A 50 -11.35 13.96 18.54
C ALA A 50 -12.11 12.70 18.07
N GLY A 51 -11.61 12.03 17.05
CA GLY A 51 -12.18 10.77 16.54
C GLY A 51 -12.16 9.62 17.53
N LEU A 52 -11.25 9.63 18.50
CA LEU A 52 -11.21 8.67 19.61
C LEU A 52 -11.97 9.17 20.83
N ALA A 53 -11.84 10.45 21.18
CA ALA A 53 -12.44 11.03 22.37
C ALA A 53 -13.98 11.03 22.32
N LEU A 54 -14.59 11.32 21.17
CA LEU A 54 -16.04 11.34 21.05
C LEU A 54 -16.67 9.96 21.29
N PRO A 55 -16.27 8.87 20.64
CA PRO A 55 -16.78 7.55 20.94
C PRO A 55 -16.53 7.13 22.39
N LEU A 56 -15.34 7.41 22.94
CA LEU A 56 -15.02 7.08 24.35
C LEU A 56 -15.91 7.86 25.33
N LEU A 57 -16.11 9.14 25.09
CA LEU A 57 -17.01 9.97 25.91
C LEU A 57 -18.43 9.41 25.88
N LEU A 58 -18.97 9.13 24.71
CA LEU A 58 -20.33 8.60 24.57
C LEU A 58 -20.44 7.15 25.04
N GLY A 59 -19.42 6.33 24.84
CA GLY A 59 -19.47 4.90 25.14
C GLY A 59 -19.16 4.54 26.59
N LEU A 60 -18.34 5.36 27.30
CA LEU A 60 -17.90 5.08 28.68
C LEU A 60 -18.58 6.00 29.72
N THR A 61 -19.59 6.75 29.30
CA THR A 61 -20.39 7.59 30.22
C THR A 61 -21.88 7.45 29.91
N PRO A 62 -22.77 7.84 30.85
CA PRO A 62 -24.21 7.82 30.63
C PRO A 62 -24.72 8.71 29.48
N ALA A 63 -23.86 9.58 28.92
CA ALA A 63 -24.23 10.48 27.81
C ALA A 63 -24.67 9.73 26.56
N GLY A 64 -24.02 8.60 26.25
CA GLY A 64 -24.42 7.77 25.10
C GLY A 64 -25.76 7.08 25.32
N ALA A 65 -26.01 6.54 26.50
CA ALA A 65 -27.31 5.98 26.84
C ALA A 65 -28.42 7.03 26.81
N ALA A 66 -28.15 8.24 27.30
CA ALA A 66 -29.08 9.37 27.23
C ALA A 66 -29.40 9.73 25.77
N LEU A 67 -28.39 9.79 24.89
CA LEU A 67 -28.55 10.02 23.47
C LEU A 67 -29.41 8.91 22.82
N ALA A 68 -29.08 7.65 23.06
CA ALA A 68 -29.83 6.51 22.52
C ALA A 68 -31.29 6.54 23.00
N THR A 69 -31.53 6.85 24.29
CA THR A 69 -32.87 6.97 24.85
C THR A 69 -33.64 8.16 24.24
N ALA A 70 -33.00 9.31 24.07
CA ALA A 70 -33.62 10.48 23.44
C ALA A 70 -34.03 10.18 22.00
N VAL A 71 -33.15 9.53 21.22
CA VAL A 71 -33.44 9.07 19.87
C VAL A 71 -34.58 8.06 19.86
N GLY A 72 -34.57 7.08 20.78
CA GLY A 72 -35.64 6.04 20.87
C GLY A 72 -37.02 6.63 21.06
N ARG A 73 -37.19 7.62 21.94
CA ARG A 73 -38.47 8.30 22.18
C ARG A 73 -39.09 8.93 20.91
N TRP A 74 -38.26 9.42 20.00
CA TRP A 74 -38.75 10.01 18.72
C TRP A 74 -39.36 8.96 17.78
N PHE A 75 -39.01 7.68 17.98
CA PHE A 75 -39.45 6.57 17.13
C PHE A 75 -40.33 5.57 17.90
N GLY A 76 -41.01 6.00 19.00
CA GLY A 76 -41.91 5.18 19.76
C GLY A 76 -41.28 3.97 20.42
N ASP A 77 -39.99 4.12 20.84
CA ASP A 77 -39.16 3.10 21.51
C ASP A 77 -38.98 1.79 20.68
N SER A 78 -39.19 1.87 19.36
CA SER A 78 -38.84 0.77 18.44
C SER A 78 -37.36 0.49 18.51
N ARG A 79 -36.96 -0.72 18.94
CA ARG A 79 -35.56 -1.15 19.06
C ARG A 79 -34.80 -0.96 17.75
N THR A 80 -35.34 -1.42 16.62
CA THR A 80 -34.70 -1.30 15.32
C THR A 80 -34.53 0.16 14.91
N ALA A 81 -35.56 0.99 15.09
CA ALA A 81 -35.45 2.42 14.77
C ALA A 81 -34.45 3.13 15.69
N THR A 82 -34.40 2.81 16.98
CA THR A 82 -33.44 3.36 17.94
C THR A 82 -32.00 3.01 17.54
N VAL A 83 -31.72 1.76 17.16
CA VAL A 83 -30.41 1.30 16.73
C VAL A 83 -29.98 2.03 15.44
N LEU A 84 -30.85 2.08 14.42
CA LEU A 84 -30.53 2.73 13.15
C LEU A 84 -30.34 4.24 13.29
N ALA A 85 -31.25 4.92 14.00
CA ALA A 85 -31.18 6.36 14.20
C ALA A 85 -30.00 6.72 15.12
N GLY A 86 -29.72 5.91 16.15
CA GLY A 86 -28.54 6.06 17.02
C GLY A 86 -27.24 5.89 16.23
N ALA A 87 -27.14 4.87 15.38
CA ALA A 87 -25.99 4.67 14.51
C ALA A 87 -25.80 5.84 13.53
N ALA A 88 -26.89 6.28 12.88
CA ALA A 88 -26.86 7.45 12.00
C ALA A 88 -26.39 8.71 12.75
N ALA A 89 -26.92 8.95 13.95
CA ALA A 89 -26.54 10.08 14.79
C ALA A 89 -25.03 10.04 15.14
N LEU A 90 -24.50 8.88 15.53
CA LEU A 90 -23.06 8.72 15.84
C LEU A 90 -22.19 8.98 14.60
N VAL A 91 -22.58 8.46 13.44
CA VAL A 91 -21.85 8.70 12.18
C VAL A 91 -21.89 10.18 11.81
N VAL A 92 -23.05 10.84 11.89
CA VAL A 92 -23.21 12.25 11.56
C VAL A 92 -22.42 13.14 12.55
N LEU A 93 -22.51 12.88 13.85
CA LEU A 93 -21.75 13.59 14.88
C LEU A 93 -20.24 13.43 14.68
N GLY A 94 -19.80 12.19 14.43
CA GLY A 94 -18.38 11.89 14.13
C GLY A 94 -17.90 12.66 12.90
N GLN A 95 -18.67 12.64 11.81
CA GLN A 95 -18.34 13.37 10.59
C GLN A 95 -18.34 14.89 10.81
N ALA A 96 -19.35 15.42 11.51
CA ALA A 96 -19.43 16.86 11.81
C ALA A 96 -18.22 17.32 12.63
N LEU A 97 -17.79 16.52 13.61
CA LEU A 97 -16.60 16.80 14.42
C LEU A 97 -15.31 16.78 13.58
N GLN A 98 -15.22 15.96 12.54
CA GLN A 98 -14.04 15.87 11.67
C GLN A 98 -13.96 16.97 10.62
N LEU A 99 -15.09 17.60 10.24
CA LEU A 99 -15.12 18.63 9.20
C LEU A 99 -14.17 19.81 9.46
N PRO A 100 -14.10 20.44 10.65
CA PRO A 100 -13.19 21.56 10.89
C PRO A 100 -11.72 21.18 10.77
N PHE A 101 -11.34 19.98 11.21
CA PHE A 101 -9.97 19.47 11.05
C PHE A 101 -9.64 19.22 9.58
N GLY A 102 -10.55 18.59 8.83
CA GLY A 102 -10.43 18.39 7.40
C GLY A 102 -10.32 19.71 6.62
N ALA A 103 -11.12 20.70 6.96
CA ALA A 103 -11.07 22.04 6.38
C ALA A 103 -9.73 22.75 6.68
N ALA A 104 -9.21 22.61 7.91
CA ALA A 104 -7.93 23.20 8.30
C ALA A 104 -6.76 22.54 7.54
N VAL A 105 -6.71 21.20 7.48
CA VAL A 105 -5.70 20.47 6.68
C VAL A 105 -5.79 20.86 5.21
N ARG A 106 -7.00 20.91 4.64
CA ARG A 106 -7.21 21.35 3.27
C ARG A 106 -6.67 22.78 3.05
N SER A 107 -6.98 23.72 3.94
CA SER A 107 -6.52 25.11 3.84
C SER A 107 -4.99 25.22 3.89
N VAL A 108 -4.33 24.38 4.70
CA VAL A 108 -2.86 24.26 4.68
C VAL A 108 -2.40 23.74 3.32
N ARG A 109 -2.97 22.67 2.80
CA ARG A 109 -2.55 22.07 1.52
C ARG A 109 -2.78 22.99 0.32
N VAL A 110 -3.84 23.80 0.33
CA VAL A 110 -4.08 24.84 -0.69
C VAL A 110 -2.92 25.85 -0.73
N ARG A 111 -2.43 26.30 0.42
CA ARG A 111 -1.29 27.24 0.51
C ARG A 111 0.01 26.65 -0.07
N TYR A 112 0.15 25.34 -0.08
CA TYR A 112 1.31 24.65 -0.66
C TYR A 112 1.08 24.21 -2.12
N GLY A 113 -0.09 24.56 -2.71
CA GLY A 113 -0.41 24.22 -4.10
C GLY A 113 -0.81 22.78 -4.34
N LEU A 114 -1.16 22.01 -3.29
CA LEU A 114 -1.46 20.58 -3.39
C LEU A 114 -2.94 20.28 -3.63
N VAL A 115 -3.81 21.27 -3.59
CA VAL A 115 -5.27 21.13 -3.78
C VAL A 115 -5.76 22.09 -4.83
N THR A 116 -6.38 21.56 -5.86
CA THR A 116 -7.02 22.30 -6.96
C THR A 116 -8.54 22.44 -6.79
N GLN A 117 -9.14 21.53 -6.02
CA GLN A 117 -10.58 21.48 -5.80
C GLN A 117 -11.10 22.68 -5.04
N GLY A 118 -12.23 23.28 -5.50
CA GLY A 118 -12.96 24.32 -4.79
C GLY A 118 -13.68 23.80 -3.52
N TRP A 119 -14.14 24.71 -2.66
CA TRP A 119 -14.87 24.37 -1.43
C TRP A 119 -16.17 23.60 -1.67
N ALA A 120 -16.93 23.96 -2.71
CA ALA A 120 -18.17 23.26 -3.08
C ALA A 120 -17.89 21.78 -3.46
N GLY A 121 -16.83 21.53 -4.23
CA GLY A 121 -16.42 20.17 -4.56
C GLY A 121 -15.97 19.36 -3.34
N TRP A 122 -15.23 20.00 -2.42
CA TRP A 122 -14.84 19.37 -1.15
C TRP A 122 -16.05 19.03 -0.26
N ALA A 123 -17.02 19.95 -0.14
CA ALA A 123 -18.25 19.70 0.61
C ALA A 123 -19.09 18.57 -0.02
N LEU A 124 -19.20 18.54 -1.34
CA LEU A 124 -19.88 17.46 -2.05
C LEU A 124 -19.20 16.09 -1.82
N ASP A 125 -17.87 16.05 -1.83
CA ASP A 125 -17.13 14.81 -1.55
C ASP A 125 -17.28 14.38 -0.08
N ALA A 126 -17.37 15.32 0.87
CA ALA A 126 -17.70 15.04 2.27
C ALA A 126 -19.11 14.45 2.42
N LEU A 127 -20.10 14.98 1.69
CA LEU A 127 -21.46 14.45 1.66
C LEU A 127 -21.52 13.04 1.01
N ARG A 128 -20.80 12.82 -0.08
CA ARG A 128 -20.70 11.48 -0.71
C ARG A 128 -20.07 10.47 0.25
N GLY A 129 -19.01 10.89 0.96
CA GLY A 129 -18.36 10.07 1.98
C GLY A 129 -19.32 9.73 3.13
N LEU A 130 -20.09 10.70 3.63
CA LEU A 130 -21.12 10.49 4.65
C LEU A 130 -22.18 9.52 4.16
N ALA A 131 -22.73 9.72 2.96
CA ALA A 131 -23.74 8.84 2.39
C ALA A 131 -23.22 7.40 2.24
N LEU A 132 -22.02 7.23 1.72
CA LEU A 132 -21.38 5.92 1.59
C LEU A 132 -21.18 5.26 2.96
N THR A 133 -20.71 6.02 3.96
CA THR A 133 -20.53 5.51 5.33
C THR A 133 -21.87 5.06 5.91
N LEU A 134 -22.94 5.83 5.76
CA LEU A 134 -24.27 5.43 6.24
C LEU A 134 -24.78 4.15 5.55
N VAL A 135 -24.63 4.07 4.22
CA VAL A 135 -25.04 2.89 3.43
C VAL A 135 -24.29 1.62 3.89
N LEU A 136 -23.04 1.75 4.32
CA LEU A 136 -22.24 0.60 4.79
C LEU A 136 -22.49 0.30 6.27
N VAL A 137 -22.54 1.32 7.12
CA VAL A 137 -22.60 1.15 8.59
C VAL A 137 -23.99 0.75 9.07
N LEU A 138 -25.08 1.33 8.52
CA LEU A 138 -26.41 1.05 9.04
C LEU A 138 -26.83 -0.42 8.91
N PRO A 139 -26.66 -1.10 7.75
CA PRO A 139 -26.93 -2.54 7.65
C PRO A 139 -26.03 -3.39 8.55
N LEU A 140 -24.74 -3.00 8.68
CA LEU A 140 -23.79 -3.69 9.53
C LEU A 140 -24.21 -3.64 11.00
N VAL A 141 -24.56 -2.46 11.50
CA VAL A 141 -25.03 -2.26 12.89
C VAL A 141 -26.35 -2.98 13.13
N LEU A 142 -27.28 -2.90 12.17
CA LEU A 142 -28.55 -3.64 12.28
C LEU A 142 -28.30 -5.15 12.35
N GLY A 143 -27.44 -5.70 11.50
CA GLY A 143 -27.05 -7.10 11.51
C GLY A 143 -26.37 -7.49 12.84
N LEU A 144 -25.50 -6.65 13.38
CA LEU A 144 -24.85 -6.86 14.68
C LEU A 144 -25.90 -6.97 15.80
N PHE A 145 -26.83 -6.02 15.87
CA PHE A 145 -27.90 -6.03 16.88
C PHE A 145 -28.91 -7.16 16.69
N ALA A 146 -29.11 -7.62 15.46
CA ALA A 146 -29.89 -8.84 15.19
C ALA A 146 -29.18 -10.09 15.75
N LEU A 147 -27.86 -10.20 15.57
CA LEU A 147 -27.05 -11.29 16.11
C LEU A 147 -27.01 -11.27 17.64
N THR A 148 -26.85 -10.10 18.27
CA THR A 148 -26.86 -9.98 19.74
C THR A 148 -28.23 -10.40 20.32
N ALA A 149 -29.33 -10.11 19.62
CA ALA A 149 -30.66 -10.54 20.03
C ALA A 149 -30.91 -12.05 19.81
N TRP A 150 -30.37 -12.60 18.73
CA TRP A 150 -30.55 -14.01 18.38
C TRP A 150 -29.71 -14.93 19.27
N SER A 151 -28.49 -14.56 19.61
CA SER A 151 -27.58 -15.36 20.44
C SER A 151 -26.81 -14.47 21.42
N PRO A 152 -27.41 -14.04 22.54
CA PRO A 152 -26.82 -13.06 23.46
C PRO A 152 -25.44 -13.44 24.00
N GLN A 153 -25.15 -14.72 24.16
CA GLN A 153 -23.88 -15.22 24.69
C GLN A 153 -22.81 -15.48 23.62
N HIS A 154 -23.21 -15.80 22.39
CA HIS A 154 -22.29 -16.26 21.34
C HIS A 154 -22.37 -15.41 20.05
N TRP A 155 -23.05 -14.26 20.07
CA TRP A 155 -23.21 -13.38 18.91
C TRP A 155 -21.90 -13.01 18.23
N TRP A 156 -20.83 -12.94 18.99
CA TRP A 156 -19.50 -12.57 18.50
C TRP A 156 -18.92 -13.61 17.51
N LEU A 157 -19.27 -14.88 17.63
CA LEU A 157 -18.83 -15.92 16.68
C LEU A 157 -19.34 -15.69 15.26
N PRO A 158 -20.67 -15.65 14.99
CA PRO A 158 -21.16 -15.35 13.65
C PRO A 158 -20.79 -13.91 13.22
N ALA A 159 -20.71 -12.93 14.13
CA ALA A 159 -20.29 -11.58 13.81
C ALA A 159 -18.82 -11.52 13.38
N ALA A 160 -17.92 -12.30 13.98
CA ALA A 160 -16.52 -12.39 13.55
C ALA A 160 -16.38 -12.98 12.14
N GLY A 161 -17.15 -14.05 11.86
CA GLY A 161 -17.21 -14.62 10.52
C GLY A 161 -17.77 -13.63 9.49
N ALA A 162 -18.83 -12.92 9.84
CA ALA A 162 -19.41 -11.88 8.98
C ALA A 162 -18.44 -10.71 8.74
N ALA A 163 -17.70 -10.27 9.76
CA ALA A 163 -16.71 -9.21 9.63
C ALA A 163 -15.54 -9.63 8.72
N ALA A 164 -15.06 -10.86 8.85
CA ALA A 164 -14.05 -11.41 7.96
C ALA A 164 -14.52 -11.49 6.50
N LEU A 165 -15.73 -12.01 6.29
CA LEU A 165 -16.34 -12.09 4.95
C LEU A 165 -16.55 -10.69 4.37
N LEU A 166 -17.09 -9.75 5.14
CA LEU A 166 -17.32 -8.38 4.71
C LEU A 166 -15.99 -7.71 4.31
N THR A 167 -14.92 -7.91 5.07
CA THR A 167 -13.59 -7.41 4.72
C THR A 167 -13.14 -7.92 3.34
N ALA A 168 -13.32 -9.22 3.06
CA ALA A 168 -13.01 -9.80 1.77
C ALA A 168 -13.89 -9.22 0.65
N VAL A 169 -15.19 -9.13 0.88
CA VAL A 169 -16.17 -8.58 -0.09
C VAL A 169 -15.88 -7.12 -0.39
N LEU A 170 -15.64 -6.28 0.63
CA LEU A 170 -15.32 -4.87 0.43
C LEU A 170 -13.99 -4.66 -0.29
N SER A 171 -12.98 -5.48 0.00
CA SER A 171 -11.70 -5.43 -0.73
C SER A 171 -11.89 -5.70 -2.23
N PHE A 172 -12.77 -6.64 -2.58
CA PHE A 172 -13.11 -6.95 -3.98
C PHE A 172 -13.98 -5.86 -4.63
N LEU A 173 -14.96 -5.33 -3.91
CA LEU A 173 -15.91 -4.36 -4.43
C LEU A 173 -15.36 -2.92 -4.47
N HIS A 174 -14.34 -2.61 -3.67
CA HIS A 174 -13.78 -1.25 -3.59
C HIS A 174 -13.46 -0.63 -4.96
N PRO A 175 -12.71 -1.28 -5.88
CA PRO A 175 -12.40 -0.72 -7.18
C PRO A 175 -13.61 -0.61 -8.12
N LEU A 176 -14.69 -1.34 -7.84
CA LEU A 176 -15.89 -1.36 -8.66
C LEU A 176 -16.94 -0.35 -8.22
N LEU A 177 -17.06 -0.14 -6.90
CA LEU A 177 -18.13 0.68 -6.32
C LEU A 177 -17.62 2.01 -5.76
N VAL A 178 -16.45 2.01 -5.08
CA VAL A 178 -15.97 3.19 -4.36
C VAL A 178 -15.15 4.11 -5.27
N GLU A 179 -14.23 3.56 -6.04
CA GLU A 179 -13.39 4.38 -6.93
C GLU A 179 -14.20 5.26 -7.92
N PRO A 180 -15.27 4.74 -8.59
CA PRO A 180 -16.05 5.55 -9.54
C PRO A 180 -16.90 6.66 -8.91
N VAL A 181 -17.19 6.57 -7.59
CA VAL A 181 -17.92 7.64 -6.87
C VAL A 181 -17.08 8.92 -6.83
N PHE A 182 -15.75 8.76 -6.74
CA PHE A 182 -14.85 9.88 -6.56
C PHE A 182 -14.05 10.25 -7.82
N ASN A 183 -13.74 9.32 -8.73
CA ASN A 183 -12.89 9.52 -9.88
C ASN A 183 -13.59 9.16 -11.20
N ARG A 184 -13.22 9.84 -12.26
CA ARG A 184 -13.58 9.47 -13.63
C ARG A 184 -12.36 8.84 -14.29
N PHE A 185 -12.60 7.75 -15.01
CA PHE A 185 -11.55 6.99 -15.67
C PHE A 185 -11.78 7.03 -17.17
N THR A 186 -10.73 7.32 -17.94
CA THR A 186 -10.73 7.26 -19.40
C THR A 186 -9.62 6.32 -19.86
N PRO A 187 -9.80 5.54 -20.94
CA PRO A 187 -8.70 4.78 -21.50
C PRO A 187 -7.54 5.69 -21.89
N MET A 188 -6.31 5.27 -21.60
CA MET A 188 -5.12 6.01 -22.08
C MET A 188 -5.08 5.94 -23.61
N PRO A 189 -4.91 7.08 -24.31
CA PRO A 189 -4.78 7.08 -25.75
C PRO A 189 -3.67 6.14 -26.24
N PRO A 190 -3.79 5.54 -27.45
CA PRO A 190 -2.70 4.80 -28.05
C PRO A 190 -1.44 5.68 -28.20
N GLY A 191 -0.27 5.10 -27.88
CA GLY A 191 1.00 5.80 -27.90
C GLY A 191 2.12 4.97 -27.31
N GLU A 192 3.34 5.51 -27.36
CA GLU A 192 4.56 4.82 -26.90
C GLU A 192 4.48 4.46 -25.41
N LEU A 193 4.06 5.39 -24.55
CA LEU A 193 3.97 5.16 -23.11
C LEU A 193 2.96 4.04 -22.79
N ARG A 194 1.75 4.07 -23.40
CA ARG A 194 0.77 3.00 -23.19
C ARG A 194 1.32 1.65 -23.60
N THR A 195 2.00 1.59 -24.74
CA THR A 195 2.63 0.36 -25.26
C THR A 195 3.73 -0.11 -24.30
N ALA A 196 4.58 0.79 -23.81
CA ALA A 196 5.65 0.48 -22.87
C ALA A 196 5.11 -0.07 -21.54
N LEU A 197 4.03 0.52 -20.98
CA LEU A 197 3.41 0.06 -19.74
C LEU A 197 2.78 -1.33 -19.89
N LEU A 198 2.13 -1.62 -21.01
CA LEU A 198 1.58 -2.95 -21.27
C LEU A 198 2.69 -3.98 -21.47
N ALA A 199 3.76 -3.63 -22.20
CA ALA A 199 4.93 -4.48 -22.40
C ALA A 199 5.68 -4.73 -21.07
N LEU A 200 5.74 -3.75 -20.17
CA LEU A 200 6.31 -3.89 -18.83
C LEU A 200 5.55 -4.93 -18.01
N ALA A 201 4.21 -4.86 -18.04
CA ALA A 201 3.35 -5.82 -17.32
C ALA A 201 3.48 -7.23 -17.91
N ASP A 202 3.53 -7.35 -19.24
CA ASP A 202 3.70 -8.64 -19.93
C ASP A 202 5.06 -9.27 -19.61
N ARG A 203 6.14 -8.47 -19.62
CA ARG A 203 7.49 -8.91 -19.24
C ARG A 203 7.55 -9.43 -17.79
N ASP A 204 6.74 -8.88 -16.88
CA ASP A 204 6.61 -9.37 -15.51
C ASP A 204 5.64 -10.57 -15.38
N GLY A 205 5.01 -11.00 -16.46
CA GLY A 205 4.03 -12.09 -16.49
C GLY A 205 2.70 -11.71 -15.85
N ILE A 206 2.37 -10.42 -15.79
CA ILE A 206 1.14 -9.90 -15.20
C ILE A 206 0.17 -9.51 -16.31
N ARG A 207 -1.00 -10.18 -16.36
CA ARG A 207 -2.05 -9.83 -17.30
C ARG A 207 -2.73 -8.54 -16.86
N VAL A 208 -2.66 -7.51 -17.70
CA VAL A 208 -3.34 -6.22 -17.55
C VAL A 208 -4.27 -6.04 -18.74
N ARG A 209 -5.54 -5.72 -18.44
CA ARG A 209 -6.57 -5.53 -19.48
C ARG A 209 -6.38 -4.20 -20.23
N ASP A 210 -6.07 -3.13 -19.48
CA ASP A 210 -5.97 -1.79 -20.03
C ASP A 210 -5.18 -0.85 -19.12
N VAL A 211 -4.81 0.31 -19.68
CA VAL A 211 -4.25 1.44 -18.95
C VAL A 211 -5.26 2.57 -18.97
N LEU A 212 -5.64 3.05 -17.77
CA LEU A 212 -6.62 4.11 -17.59
C LEU A 212 -5.94 5.37 -17.05
N VAL A 213 -6.52 6.51 -17.38
CA VAL A 213 -6.18 7.82 -16.84
C VAL A 213 -7.29 8.26 -15.88
N ALA A 214 -6.92 8.60 -14.64
CA ALA A 214 -7.84 9.16 -13.66
C ALA A 214 -7.74 10.69 -13.65
N ASP A 215 -8.88 11.41 -13.59
CA ASP A 215 -9.01 12.87 -13.58
C ASP A 215 -8.62 13.51 -12.23
N ALA A 216 -7.43 13.18 -11.72
CA ALA A 216 -6.96 13.61 -10.40
C ALA A 216 -6.70 15.12 -10.31
N SER A 217 -6.29 15.76 -11.42
CA SER A 217 -6.00 17.20 -11.51
C SER A 217 -7.18 18.08 -11.09
N ARG A 218 -8.40 17.57 -11.19
CA ARG A 218 -9.61 18.23 -10.70
C ARG A 218 -9.60 18.46 -9.18
N ARG A 219 -8.82 17.67 -8.43
CA ARG A 219 -8.79 17.70 -6.95
C ARG A 219 -7.43 18.01 -6.38
N THR A 220 -6.37 17.56 -7.03
CA THR A 220 -5.02 17.59 -6.47
C THR A 220 -3.96 17.74 -7.55
N THR A 221 -2.79 18.22 -7.16
CA THR A 221 -1.58 18.16 -7.99
C THR A 221 -0.69 16.97 -7.64
N ALA A 222 -1.11 16.12 -6.69
CA ALA A 222 -0.33 14.97 -6.27
C ALA A 222 -0.14 13.97 -7.42
N LEU A 223 1.07 13.42 -7.51
CA LEU A 223 1.43 12.39 -8.49
C LEU A 223 1.14 11.01 -7.90
N ASN A 224 0.42 10.18 -8.65
CA ASN A 224 0.14 8.80 -8.25
C ASN A 224 -0.19 7.91 -9.45
N ALA A 225 0.04 6.59 -9.29
CA ALA A 225 -0.53 5.54 -10.11
C ALA A 225 -0.85 4.33 -9.21
N TYR A 226 -1.60 3.37 -9.70
CA TYR A 226 -1.91 2.12 -9.00
C TYR A 226 -2.44 1.07 -9.96
N VAL A 227 -2.42 -0.20 -9.53
CA VAL A 227 -3.11 -1.28 -10.27
C VAL A 227 -4.43 -1.59 -9.57
N SER A 228 -5.53 -1.41 -10.29
CA SER A 228 -6.89 -1.67 -9.83
C SER A 228 -7.44 -2.97 -10.43
N GLY A 229 -8.34 -3.64 -9.71
CA GLY A 229 -8.97 -4.89 -10.14
C GLY A 229 -8.18 -6.14 -9.76
N LEU A 230 -8.77 -7.33 -10.02
CA LEU A 230 -8.21 -8.63 -9.66
C LEU A 230 -8.23 -9.58 -10.86
N GLY A 231 -7.23 -10.46 -10.95
CA GLY A 231 -7.15 -11.46 -12.02
C GLY A 231 -7.15 -10.82 -13.42
N ALA A 232 -8.07 -11.24 -14.27
CA ALA A 232 -8.21 -10.76 -15.65
C ALA A 232 -8.81 -9.35 -15.77
N THR A 233 -9.33 -8.78 -14.68
CA THR A 233 -9.92 -7.42 -14.68
C THR A 233 -8.91 -6.34 -14.31
N ARG A 234 -7.64 -6.67 -14.07
CA ARG A 234 -6.60 -5.72 -13.68
C ARG A 234 -6.42 -4.63 -14.71
N ARG A 235 -6.26 -3.40 -14.22
CA ARG A 235 -6.01 -2.19 -15.01
C ARG A 235 -4.94 -1.37 -14.31
N ILE A 236 -3.98 -0.85 -15.08
CA ILE A 236 -3.08 0.19 -14.59
C ILE A 236 -3.87 1.49 -14.61
N VAL A 237 -3.87 2.24 -13.52
CA VAL A 237 -4.50 3.55 -13.40
C VAL A 237 -3.40 4.57 -13.12
N ALA A 238 -3.19 5.51 -14.02
CA ALA A 238 -2.27 6.63 -13.83
C ALA A 238 -3.06 7.94 -13.65
N TYR A 239 -2.62 8.78 -12.73
CA TYR A 239 -3.20 10.12 -12.59
C TYR A 239 -2.76 10.99 -13.77
N ASP A 240 -3.67 11.82 -14.29
CA ASP A 240 -3.37 12.81 -15.31
C ASP A 240 -2.25 13.78 -14.87
N THR A 241 -2.16 14.09 -13.58
CA THR A 241 -1.07 14.85 -12.97
C THR A 241 0.30 14.17 -13.09
N LEU A 242 0.37 12.85 -12.97
CA LEU A 242 1.61 12.08 -13.17
C LEU A 242 2.04 12.14 -14.62
N LEU A 243 1.10 11.91 -15.55
CA LEU A 243 1.38 11.85 -16.99
C LEU A 243 1.82 13.22 -17.58
N THR A 244 1.38 14.33 -16.97
CA THR A 244 1.76 15.68 -17.41
C THR A 244 3.07 16.19 -16.80
N THR A 245 3.53 15.57 -15.70
CA THR A 245 4.67 16.09 -14.92
C THR A 245 5.90 15.19 -15.00
N ALA A 246 5.70 13.87 -15.00
CA ALA A 246 6.78 12.90 -14.97
C ALA A 246 7.23 12.51 -16.39
N GLU A 247 8.50 12.15 -16.51
CA GLU A 247 9.02 11.60 -17.76
C GLU A 247 8.49 10.17 -17.97
N PRO A 248 8.35 9.70 -19.23
CA PRO A 248 7.84 8.36 -19.52
C PRO A 248 8.55 7.25 -18.71
N ARG A 249 9.86 7.35 -18.57
CA ARG A 249 10.65 6.38 -17.79
C ARG A 249 10.36 6.37 -16.30
N GLU A 250 10.04 7.53 -15.73
CA GLU A 250 9.61 7.63 -14.33
C GLU A 250 8.22 7.01 -14.12
N VAL A 251 7.30 7.21 -15.09
CA VAL A 251 5.99 6.56 -15.08
C VAL A 251 6.13 5.04 -15.12
N GLU A 252 7.02 4.51 -15.98
CA GLU A 252 7.33 3.07 -16.03
C GLU A 252 7.81 2.54 -14.68
N LEU A 253 8.67 3.29 -13.96
CA LEU A 253 9.18 2.89 -12.65
C LEU A 253 8.09 2.90 -11.57
N VAL A 254 7.19 3.90 -11.59
CA VAL A 254 6.03 3.89 -10.70
C VAL A 254 5.16 2.67 -10.97
N VAL A 255 4.88 2.38 -12.25
CA VAL A 255 4.10 1.19 -12.62
C VAL A 255 4.83 -0.11 -12.29
N ALA A 256 6.16 -0.18 -12.43
CA ALA A 256 6.95 -1.34 -12.02
C ALA A 256 6.81 -1.63 -10.51
N HIS A 257 6.77 -0.57 -9.68
CA HIS A 257 6.49 -0.69 -8.25
C HIS A 257 5.08 -1.25 -8.00
N GLU A 258 4.07 -0.72 -8.70
CA GLU A 258 2.68 -1.20 -8.59
C GLU A 258 2.52 -2.67 -9.05
N LEU A 259 3.24 -3.07 -10.11
CA LEU A 259 3.29 -4.47 -10.52
C LEU A 259 3.92 -5.36 -9.45
N GLY A 260 4.87 -4.84 -8.65
CA GLY A 260 5.42 -5.52 -7.50
C GLY A 260 4.35 -5.94 -6.49
N HIS A 261 3.39 -5.08 -6.18
CA HIS A 261 2.25 -5.42 -5.32
C HIS A 261 1.40 -6.56 -5.90
N VAL A 262 1.18 -6.54 -7.21
CA VAL A 262 0.45 -7.60 -7.91
C VAL A 262 1.21 -8.92 -7.88
N LYS A 263 2.52 -8.88 -8.18
CA LYS A 263 3.42 -10.04 -8.21
C LYS A 263 3.47 -10.76 -6.87
N HIS A 264 3.56 -10.00 -5.80
CA HIS A 264 3.62 -10.52 -4.44
C HIS A 264 2.24 -10.78 -3.82
N ARG A 265 1.16 -10.57 -4.57
CA ARG A 265 -0.22 -10.77 -4.12
C ARG A 265 -0.55 -9.97 -2.86
N ASP A 266 -0.08 -8.72 -2.78
CA ASP A 266 -0.20 -7.90 -1.58
C ASP A 266 -1.66 -7.61 -1.22
N VAL A 267 -2.54 -7.40 -2.20
CA VAL A 267 -3.98 -7.20 -1.96
C VAL A 267 -4.63 -8.46 -1.36
N PRO A 268 -4.50 -9.67 -1.93
CA PRO A 268 -5.04 -10.88 -1.29
C PRO A 268 -4.48 -11.15 0.11
N VAL A 269 -3.17 -10.99 0.30
CA VAL A 269 -2.53 -11.19 1.61
C VAL A 269 -2.99 -10.15 2.61
N GLY A 270 -3.02 -8.88 2.21
CA GLY A 270 -3.54 -7.79 3.05
C GLY A 270 -5.01 -7.97 3.42
N THR A 271 -5.83 -8.44 2.46
CA THR A 271 -7.25 -8.78 2.70
C THR A 271 -7.37 -9.94 3.70
N ALA A 272 -6.58 -11.00 3.57
CA ALA A 272 -6.62 -12.12 4.51
C ALA A 272 -6.19 -11.69 5.93
N LEU A 273 -5.11 -10.91 6.04
CA LEU A 273 -4.68 -10.35 7.33
C LEU A 273 -5.73 -9.40 7.92
N GLY A 274 -6.36 -8.56 7.09
CA GLY A 274 -7.44 -7.68 7.50
C GLY A 274 -8.67 -8.45 7.97
N ALA A 275 -9.05 -9.53 7.27
CA ALA A 275 -10.17 -10.40 7.64
C ALA A 275 -9.94 -11.10 8.99
N VAL A 276 -8.74 -11.65 9.19
CA VAL A 276 -8.36 -12.24 10.49
C VAL A 276 -8.34 -11.17 11.58
N GLY A 277 -7.75 -10.00 11.30
CA GLY A 277 -7.74 -8.87 12.24
C GLY A 277 -9.15 -8.39 12.62
N ALA A 278 -10.08 -8.32 11.66
CA ALA A 278 -11.47 -7.97 11.89
C ALA A 278 -12.19 -9.03 12.77
N ALA A 279 -11.99 -10.31 12.47
CA ALA A 279 -12.55 -11.39 13.27
C ALA A 279 -12.04 -11.36 14.73
N VAL A 280 -10.72 -11.17 14.92
CA VAL A 280 -10.12 -11.03 16.25
C VAL A 280 -10.66 -9.80 16.97
N ALA A 281 -10.77 -8.67 16.29
CA ALA A 281 -11.32 -7.45 16.88
C ALA A 281 -12.77 -7.64 17.35
N VAL A 282 -13.61 -8.33 16.56
CA VAL A 282 -15.00 -8.66 16.95
C VAL A 282 -15.03 -9.64 18.13
N ALA A 283 -14.14 -10.64 18.17
CA ALA A 283 -14.04 -11.55 19.30
C ALA A 283 -13.66 -10.82 20.59
N VAL A 284 -12.65 -9.92 20.52
CA VAL A 284 -12.25 -9.06 21.64
C VAL A 284 -13.39 -8.13 22.06
N LEU A 285 -14.10 -7.56 21.08
CA LEU A 285 -15.28 -6.73 21.34
C LEU A 285 -16.35 -7.52 22.10
N GLY A 286 -16.61 -8.78 21.72
CA GLY A 286 -17.54 -9.67 22.41
C GLY A 286 -17.12 -9.96 23.86
N LEU A 287 -15.82 -10.20 24.10
CA LEU A 287 -15.29 -10.40 25.45
C LEU A 287 -15.44 -9.14 26.33
N LEU A 288 -15.13 -7.97 25.75
CA LEU A 288 -15.26 -6.69 26.47
C LEU A 288 -16.73 -6.33 26.73
N ALA A 289 -17.62 -6.60 25.78
CA ALA A 289 -19.06 -6.37 25.94
C ALA A 289 -19.74 -7.36 26.87
N ALA A 290 -19.08 -8.45 27.27
CA ALA A 290 -19.55 -9.35 28.33
C ALA A 290 -19.13 -8.90 29.74
N TRP A 291 -18.27 -7.88 29.87
CA TRP A 291 -17.80 -7.37 31.14
C TRP A 291 -18.79 -6.35 31.70
N GLN A 292 -19.58 -6.77 32.69
CA GLN A 292 -20.69 -6.01 33.27
C GLN A 292 -20.30 -4.58 33.71
N PRO A 293 -19.13 -4.32 34.34
CA PRO A 293 -18.76 -2.96 34.73
C PRO A 293 -18.65 -1.97 33.55
N LEU A 294 -18.31 -2.44 32.32
CA LEU A 294 -18.32 -1.59 31.14
C LEU A 294 -19.75 -1.27 30.68
N LEU A 295 -20.64 -2.25 30.74
CA LEU A 295 -22.06 -2.05 30.39
C LEU A 295 -22.74 -1.10 31.40
N ASP A 296 -22.46 -1.25 32.69
CA ASP A 296 -22.97 -0.37 33.74
C ASP A 296 -22.49 1.07 33.58
N ALA A 297 -21.19 1.27 33.23
CA ALA A 297 -20.65 2.59 32.92
C ALA A 297 -21.30 3.25 31.71
N ALA A 298 -21.68 2.43 30.71
CA ALA A 298 -22.42 2.88 29.54
C ALA A 298 -23.92 3.07 29.76
N GLY A 299 -24.46 2.62 30.89
CA GLY A 299 -25.91 2.65 31.21
C GLY A 299 -26.73 1.65 30.37
N ALA A 300 -26.08 0.53 29.95
CA ALA A 300 -26.72 -0.52 29.15
C ALA A 300 -26.86 -1.81 29.98
N SER A 301 -27.91 -2.58 29.75
CA SER A 301 -28.16 -3.85 30.47
C SER A 301 -27.31 -5.00 29.91
N ASP A 302 -27.14 -5.03 28.61
CA ASP A 302 -26.40 -6.07 27.88
C ASP A 302 -25.96 -5.55 26.48
N ALA A 303 -25.23 -6.37 25.73
CA ALA A 303 -24.78 -6.01 24.37
C ALA A 303 -25.92 -5.86 23.33
N ALA A 304 -27.09 -6.38 23.62
CA ALA A 304 -28.27 -6.28 22.78
C ALA A 304 -29.11 -5.02 23.07
N ASP A 305 -28.85 -4.34 24.16
CA ASP A 305 -29.50 -3.07 24.49
C ASP A 305 -29.07 -1.98 23.49
N PRO A 306 -29.97 -1.26 22.84
CA PRO A 306 -29.61 -0.14 21.97
C PRO A 306 -28.68 0.91 22.62
N ARG A 307 -28.73 1.06 23.93
CA ARG A 307 -27.85 1.94 24.72
C ARG A 307 -26.38 1.48 24.73
N ALA A 308 -26.12 0.20 24.42
CA ALA A 308 -24.77 -0.32 24.28
C ALA A 308 -24.07 0.12 22.97
N LEU A 309 -24.83 0.65 21.99
CA LEU A 309 -24.28 1.05 20.68
C LEU A 309 -23.08 2.03 20.79
N PRO A 310 -23.14 3.12 21.60
CA PRO A 310 -21.99 4.01 21.77
C PRO A 310 -20.77 3.31 22.42
N LEU A 311 -20.98 2.38 23.35
CA LEU A 311 -19.92 1.57 23.96
C LEU A 311 -19.25 0.69 22.90
N LEU A 312 -20.02 -0.05 22.10
CA LEU A 312 -19.48 -0.88 21.03
C LEU A 312 -18.67 -0.07 20.04
N ALA A 313 -19.16 1.14 19.66
CA ALA A 313 -18.44 2.07 18.80
C ALA A 313 -17.13 2.57 19.44
N ALA A 314 -17.12 2.87 20.75
CA ALA A 314 -15.94 3.28 21.51
C ALA A 314 -14.87 2.18 21.55
N LEU A 315 -15.28 0.95 21.87
CA LEU A 315 -14.38 -0.21 21.90
C LEU A 315 -13.80 -0.52 20.50
N ALA A 316 -14.63 -0.46 19.46
CA ALA A 316 -14.17 -0.63 18.07
C ALA A 316 -13.17 0.45 17.67
N ALA A 317 -13.40 1.72 18.05
CA ALA A 317 -12.48 2.83 17.77
C ALA A 317 -11.13 2.63 18.50
N LEU A 318 -11.16 2.16 19.74
CA LEU A 318 -9.97 1.87 20.54
C LEU A 318 -9.14 0.71 19.93
N LEU A 319 -9.80 -0.38 19.56
CA LEU A 319 -9.17 -1.52 18.89
C LEU A 319 -8.57 -1.11 17.53
N GLY A 320 -9.27 -0.28 16.77
CA GLY A 320 -8.77 0.29 15.52
C GLY A 320 -7.53 1.15 15.72
N ALA A 321 -7.53 2.03 16.74
CA ALA A 321 -6.38 2.85 17.07
C ALA A 321 -5.17 2.02 17.53
N ALA A 322 -5.40 1.01 18.34
CA ALA A 322 -4.35 0.11 18.84
C ALA A 322 -3.72 -0.74 17.72
N SER A 323 -4.49 -1.15 16.71
CA SER A 323 -3.99 -1.94 15.57
C SER A 323 -3.21 -1.11 14.55
N GLY A 324 -3.37 0.21 14.52
CA GLY A 324 -2.79 1.11 13.52
C GLY A 324 -1.27 0.98 13.34
N PRO A 325 -0.45 1.03 14.40
CA PRO A 325 1.01 0.89 14.28
C PRO A 325 1.46 -0.43 13.66
N ALA A 326 0.77 -1.55 13.99
CA ALA A 326 1.06 -2.85 13.41
C ALA A 326 0.73 -2.87 11.90
N GLN A 327 -0.41 -2.31 11.51
CA GLN A 327 -0.79 -2.15 10.10
C GLN A 327 0.24 -1.30 9.33
N CYS A 328 0.69 -0.18 9.89
CA CYS A 328 1.75 0.65 9.31
C CYS A 328 3.07 -0.13 9.15
N ALA A 329 3.43 -0.97 10.13
CA ALA A 329 4.65 -1.78 10.06
C ALA A 329 4.58 -2.84 8.94
N VAL A 330 3.43 -3.51 8.77
CA VAL A 330 3.19 -4.46 7.68
C VAL A 330 3.25 -3.73 6.33
N SER A 331 2.55 -2.60 6.21
CA SER A 331 2.53 -1.79 4.98
C SER A 331 3.94 -1.39 4.54
N ARG A 332 4.78 -0.86 5.45
CA ARG A 332 6.17 -0.49 5.12
C ARG A 332 7.03 -1.65 4.63
N ARG A 333 6.79 -2.88 5.11
CA ARG A 333 7.49 -4.07 4.61
C ARG A 333 7.04 -4.44 3.19
N ILE A 334 5.76 -4.33 2.93
CA ILE A 334 5.16 -4.52 1.61
C ILE A 334 5.77 -3.52 0.63
N GLU A 335 5.81 -2.24 0.98
CA GLU A 335 6.41 -1.17 0.17
C GLU A 335 7.89 -1.42 -0.16
N ALA A 336 8.68 -1.79 0.85
CA ALA A 336 10.09 -2.10 0.63
C ALA A 336 10.31 -3.30 -0.31
N ARG A 337 9.37 -4.26 -0.34
CA ARG A 337 9.38 -5.38 -1.26
C ARG A 337 8.99 -4.95 -2.68
N ALA A 338 7.99 -4.09 -2.82
CA ALA A 338 7.57 -3.53 -4.09
C ALA A 338 8.67 -2.65 -4.72
N ASP A 339 9.38 -1.85 -3.91
CA ASP A 339 10.54 -1.10 -4.36
C ASP A 339 11.65 -2.00 -4.92
N ARG A 340 11.96 -3.07 -4.20
CA ARG A 340 12.96 -4.05 -4.65
C ARG A 340 12.53 -4.70 -5.97
N HIS A 341 11.26 -5.07 -6.10
CA HIS A 341 10.71 -5.62 -7.33
C HIS A 341 10.85 -4.66 -8.51
N ALA A 342 10.54 -3.37 -8.31
CA ALA A 342 10.72 -2.34 -9.33
C ALA A 342 12.18 -2.24 -9.80
N LEU A 343 13.13 -2.26 -8.85
CA LEU A 343 14.56 -2.25 -9.16
C LEU A 343 15.01 -3.52 -9.92
N GLU A 344 14.51 -4.69 -9.56
CA GLU A 344 14.81 -5.96 -10.23
C GLU A 344 14.22 -6.01 -11.65
N LEU A 345 12.99 -5.53 -11.83
CA LEU A 345 12.28 -5.54 -13.11
C LEU A 345 12.87 -4.55 -14.12
N THR A 346 13.29 -3.36 -13.65
CA THR A 346 13.79 -2.29 -14.51
C THR A 346 15.32 -2.27 -14.63
N GLY A 347 16.02 -2.73 -13.60
CA GLY A 347 17.47 -2.70 -13.52
C GLY A 347 18.08 -1.30 -13.35
N ASP A 348 17.29 -0.27 -13.12
CA ASP A 348 17.65 1.15 -13.21
C ASP A 348 17.45 1.86 -11.87
N ALA A 349 18.48 1.77 -11.02
CA ALA A 349 18.45 2.38 -9.69
C ALA A 349 18.58 3.92 -9.74
N GLU A 350 19.25 4.47 -10.74
CA GLU A 350 19.43 5.92 -10.87
C GLU A 350 18.10 6.60 -11.20
N GLN A 351 17.37 6.06 -12.19
CA GLN A 351 16.03 6.54 -12.51
C GLN A 351 15.03 6.30 -11.37
N PHE A 352 15.19 5.20 -10.61
CA PHE A 352 14.38 4.98 -9.42
C PHE A 352 14.62 6.08 -8.37
N VAL A 353 15.86 6.49 -8.14
CA VAL A 353 16.20 7.60 -7.26
C VAL A 353 15.61 8.92 -7.77
N ALA A 354 15.72 9.20 -9.07
CA ALA A 354 15.15 10.39 -9.71
C ALA A 354 13.62 10.43 -9.55
N MET A 355 12.94 9.32 -9.81
CA MET A 355 11.49 9.17 -9.64
C MET A 355 11.06 9.38 -8.18
N GLN A 356 11.74 8.76 -7.21
CA GLN A 356 11.44 8.95 -5.79
C GLN A 356 11.64 10.40 -5.35
N ARG A 357 12.66 11.06 -5.85
CA ARG A 357 12.90 12.48 -5.61
C ARG A 357 11.78 13.34 -6.20
N ARG A 358 11.40 13.10 -7.45
CA ARG A 358 10.29 13.82 -8.12
C ARG A 358 8.98 13.68 -7.35
N LEU A 359 8.60 12.44 -6.96
CA LEU A 359 7.39 12.18 -6.20
C LEU A 359 7.40 12.92 -4.84
N ALA A 360 8.54 12.88 -4.14
CA ALA A 360 8.67 13.56 -2.86
C ALA A 360 8.53 15.08 -2.98
N LEU A 361 9.11 15.70 -4.00
CA LEU A 361 9.07 17.14 -4.24
C LEU A 361 7.70 17.60 -4.73
N ALA A 362 7.09 16.90 -5.67
CA ALA A 362 5.76 17.21 -6.19
C ALA A 362 4.68 17.11 -5.09
N ASN A 363 4.79 16.09 -4.24
CA ASN A 363 3.87 15.87 -3.12
C ASN A 363 4.27 16.67 -1.86
N VAL A 364 5.33 17.50 -1.92
CA VAL A 364 5.87 18.30 -0.79
C VAL A 364 6.04 17.43 0.47
N SER A 365 6.53 16.21 0.29
CA SER A 365 6.70 15.24 1.37
C SER A 365 7.80 15.67 2.35
N ASP A 366 7.62 15.40 3.65
CA ASP A 366 8.75 15.42 4.58
C ASP A 366 9.61 14.18 4.31
N VAL A 367 10.76 14.41 3.68
CA VAL A 367 11.62 13.33 3.18
C VAL A 367 12.35 12.57 4.29
N ASP A 368 12.44 13.15 5.49
CA ASP A 368 13.07 12.55 6.67
C ASP A 368 12.28 12.89 7.95
N PRO A 369 11.08 12.29 8.12
CA PRO A 369 10.23 12.55 9.27
C PRO A 369 10.82 11.95 10.55
N PRO A 370 10.47 12.47 11.75
CA PRO A 370 10.82 11.86 13.01
C PRO A 370 10.43 10.38 13.07
N ARG A 371 11.36 9.53 13.50
CA ARG A 371 11.21 8.07 13.46
C ARG A 371 9.95 7.56 14.16
N VAL A 372 9.58 8.18 15.30
CA VAL A 372 8.36 7.82 16.03
C VAL A 372 7.10 8.06 15.18
N LEU A 373 7.02 9.18 14.47
CA LEU A 373 5.89 9.48 13.59
C LEU A 373 5.84 8.52 12.39
N GLU A 374 6.99 8.18 11.82
CA GLU A 374 7.06 7.20 10.75
C GLU A 374 6.60 5.82 11.22
N LEU A 375 7.07 5.37 12.39
CA LEU A 375 6.71 4.05 12.95
C LEU A 375 5.22 3.95 13.25
N LEU A 376 4.62 4.98 13.85
CA LEU A 376 3.24 4.96 14.30
C LEU A 376 2.21 5.25 13.20
N PHE A 377 2.58 6.08 12.19
CA PHE A 377 1.57 6.66 11.31
C PHE A 377 1.89 6.57 9.81
N ALA A 378 3.11 6.21 9.42
CA ALA A 378 3.46 6.14 8.01
C ALA A 378 3.27 4.71 7.46
N THR A 379 2.53 4.62 6.36
CA THR A 379 2.34 3.37 5.61
C THR A 379 3.49 3.08 4.65
N HIS A 380 4.29 4.09 4.29
CA HIS A 380 5.45 3.98 3.41
C HIS A 380 6.72 4.37 4.15
N PRO A 381 7.89 3.79 3.82
CA PRO A 381 9.17 4.31 4.27
C PRO A 381 9.40 5.73 3.74
N SER A 382 10.19 6.54 4.43
CA SER A 382 10.54 7.88 3.97
C SER A 382 11.31 7.84 2.64
N ALA A 383 11.22 8.92 1.84
CA ALA A 383 11.90 9.00 0.55
C ALA A 383 13.41 8.79 0.67
N THR A 384 14.05 9.32 1.72
CA THR A 384 15.48 9.12 1.98
C THR A 384 15.82 7.64 2.20
N ARG A 385 14.96 6.87 2.88
CA ARG A 385 15.17 5.43 3.10
C ARG A 385 14.98 4.62 1.83
N ARG A 386 13.97 4.95 1.02
CA ARG A 386 13.72 4.30 -0.28
C ARG A 386 14.91 4.52 -1.23
N ILE A 387 15.45 5.75 -1.29
CA ILE A 387 16.63 6.11 -2.07
C ILE A 387 17.87 5.36 -1.56
N ALA A 388 18.12 5.35 -0.24
CA ALA A 388 19.23 4.62 0.35
C ALA A 388 19.16 3.11 0.06
N ALA A 389 17.97 2.52 0.11
CA ALA A 389 17.75 1.12 -0.24
C ALA A 389 18.05 0.83 -1.72
N ALA A 390 17.67 1.73 -2.64
CA ALA A 390 17.96 1.60 -4.07
C ALA A 390 19.48 1.64 -4.35
N ARG A 391 20.20 2.56 -3.72
CA ARG A 391 21.67 2.64 -3.84
C ARG A 391 22.37 1.41 -3.27
N ALA A 392 21.93 0.92 -2.12
CA ALA A 392 22.46 -0.32 -1.54
C ALA A 392 22.23 -1.52 -2.46
N TRP A 393 21.05 -1.60 -3.10
CA TRP A 393 20.75 -2.63 -4.10
C TRP A 393 21.67 -2.55 -5.30
N GLN A 394 21.93 -1.33 -5.83
CA GLN A 394 22.84 -1.09 -6.95
C GLN A 394 24.28 -1.52 -6.60
N ALA A 395 24.80 -1.10 -5.46
CA ALA A 395 26.14 -1.46 -5.00
C ALA A 395 26.30 -2.99 -4.86
N ALA A 396 25.33 -3.66 -4.27
CA ALA A 396 25.34 -5.11 -4.14
C ALA A 396 25.28 -5.84 -5.49
N ARG A 397 24.61 -5.26 -6.50
CA ARG A 397 24.57 -5.80 -7.87
C ARG A 397 25.93 -5.69 -8.55
N VAL A 398 26.58 -4.52 -8.47
CA VAL A 398 27.93 -4.30 -9.03
C VAL A 398 28.93 -5.28 -8.43
N THR A 399 28.94 -5.44 -7.10
CA THR A 399 29.83 -6.39 -6.40
C THR A 399 29.64 -7.84 -6.88
N ARG A 400 28.39 -8.29 -7.03
CA ARG A 400 28.08 -9.64 -7.52
C ARG A 400 28.55 -9.86 -8.96
N THR A 401 28.38 -8.86 -9.83
CA THR A 401 28.83 -8.94 -11.23
C THR A 401 30.36 -9.02 -11.28
N ALA A 402 31.09 -8.22 -10.49
CA ALA A 402 32.53 -8.25 -10.41
C ALA A 402 33.07 -9.62 -9.91
N GLN A 403 32.46 -10.20 -8.88
CA GLN A 403 32.83 -11.52 -8.37
C GLN A 403 32.53 -12.65 -9.37
N GLY A 404 31.40 -12.56 -10.10
CA GLY A 404 31.07 -13.54 -11.15
C GLY A 404 32.05 -13.51 -12.32
N THR A 405 32.60 -12.34 -12.66
CA THR A 405 33.60 -12.16 -13.71
C THR A 405 34.95 -12.73 -13.28
N GLN A 406 35.37 -12.49 -12.04
CA GLN A 406 36.61 -13.04 -11.48
C GLN A 406 36.58 -14.56 -11.35
N GLY A 407 35.45 -15.14 -10.95
CA GLY A 407 35.25 -16.59 -10.87
C GLY A 407 35.35 -17.29 -12.24
N ARG A 408 34.87 -16.65 -13.31
CA ARG A 408 35.00 -17.16 -14.69
C ARG A 408 36.44 -17.09 -15.22
N GLN A 409 37.13 -16.03 -14.97
CA GLN A 409 38.56 -15.89 -15.37
C GLN A 409 39.47 -16.89 -14.61
N GLY A 410 39.17 -17.21 -13.35
CA GLY A 410 39.86 -18.21 -12.57
C GLY A 410 39.67 -19.65 -13.06
N THR A 411 38.51 -19.98 -13.62
CA THR A 411 38.21 -21.33 -14.19
C THR A 411 38.77 -21.50 -15.59
N GLU A 412 38.86 -20.46 -16.41
CA GLU A 412 39.50 -20.52 -17.73
C GLU A 412 41.02 -20.61 -17.64
N GLY A 413 41.64 -19.96 -16.64
CA GLY A 413 43.06 -20.04 -16.37
C GLY A 413 43.51 -21.44 -15.89
N THR A 414 42.66 -22.19 -15.20
CA THR A 414 42.97 -23.55 -14.71
C THR A 414 42.76 -24.63 -15.78
N GLN A 415 41.89 -24.44 -16.76
CA GLN A 415 41.72 -25.36 -17.87
C GLN A 415 42.79 -25.23 -18.97
N GLY A 416 43.36 -24.02 -19.12
CA GLY A 416 44.51 -23.75 -20.03
C GLY A 416 45.82 -24.37 -19.57
N ALA A 417 46.01 -24.57 -18.25
CA ALA A 417 47.26 -25.13 -17.68
C ALA A 417 47.31 -26.66 -17.66
N GLN A 418 46.18 -27.37 -17.86
CA GLN A 418 46.16 -28.85 -17.91
C GLN A 418 46.24 -29.41 -19.34
N GLY A 419 46.17 -28.56 -20.38
CA GLY A 419 46.22 -28.96 -21.78
C GLY A 419 47.66 -29.13 -22.37
N THR A 420 48.72 -28.83 -21.64
CA THR A 420 50.10 -28.78 -22.21
C THR A 420 51.06 -29.84 -21.65
N GLN A 421 50.57 -30.85 -20.96
CA GLN A 421 51.45 -31.96 -20.40
C GLN A 421 51.02 -33.36 -20.82
N ALA A 422 50.50 -33.58 -22.01
CA ALA A 422 50.26 -34.92 -22.52
C ALA A 422 50.60 -35.05 -23.99
N SER A 423 51.88 -34.87 -24.33
CA SER A 423 52.42 -35.38 -25.59
C SER A 423 53.90 -35.68 -25.39
N HIS A 424 54.22 -36.88 -24.90
CA HIS A 424 55.38 -37.70 -25.18
C HIS A 424 55.37 -39.00 -24.37
N SER A 425 54.98 -40.10 -25.02
CA SER A 425 55.61 -41.40 -24.98
C SER A 425 54.77 -42.46 -25.71
N SER A 426 55.22 -42.75 -26.92
CA SER A 426 55.63 -44.01 -27.47
C SER A 426 54.65 -45.16 -27.52
N HIS A 427 54.35 -45.51 -28.77
CA HIS A 427 54.33 -46.82 -29.40
C HIS A 427 54.38 -48.09 -28.50
N ALA A 428 53.40 -48.94 -28.62
CA ALA A 428 53.57 -50.28 -29.20
C ALA A 428 52.39 -51.20 -28.91
N SER A 429 52.02 -51.87 -29.96
CA SER A 429 51.61 -53.30 -30.04
C SER A 429 50.17 -53.74 -29.85
N GLN A 430 49.57 -53.99 -30.97
CA GLN A 430 48.93 -55.26 -31.45
C GLN A 430 47.62 -55.78 -30.83
N ALA A 431 46.69 -55.84 -31.75
CA ALA A 431 45.96 -57.03 -32.22
C ALA A 431 44.83 -57.62 -31.36
N GLY A 432 43.66 -57.70 -31.96
CA GLY A 432 42.86 -58.91 -31.76
C GLY A 432 41.37 -58.75 -31.69
N GLN A 433 40.69 -59.01 -32.81
CA GLN A 433 39.40 -59.74 -32.97
C GLN A 433 38.13 -59.02 -32.52
N ALA A 434 37.27 -58.57 -33.44
CA ALA A 434 36.23 -59.31 -34.16
C ALA A 434 34.97 -59.60 -33.32
N GLY A 435 33.84 -59.12 -33.80
CA GLY A 435 32.59 -59.88 -33.71
C GLY A 435 31.32 -59.07 -33.41
N GLN A 436 30.59 -58.78 -34.48
CA GLN A 436 29.13 -58.90 -34.61
C GLN A 436 28.22 -58.29 -33.51
N GLY A 437 27.21 -57.55 -33.79
CA GLY A 437 26.18 -57.56 -34.78
C GLY A 437 25.15 -56.50 -34.46
N ARG A 438 24.64 -55.87 -35.45
CA ARG A 438 23.38 -55.12 -35.52
C ARG A 438 22.17 -56.06 -35.41
N PRO A 439 20.90 -55.66 -35.18
CA PRO A 439 20.25 -54.52 -35.87
C PRO A 439 19.25 -53.68 -35.02
N ALA A 440 18.91 -52.54 -35.57
CA ALA A 440 17.61 -51.86 -35.40
C ALA A 440 16.59 -52.60 -36.32
N PRO A 441 15.29 -52.33 -36.40
CA PRO A 441 14.53 -51.11 -36.05
C PRO A 441 13.13 -51.42 -35.38
N GLU A 442 12.33 -50.47 -35.02
CA GLU A 442 10.98 -50.29 -35.59
C GLU A 442 10.17 -49.16 -34.94
N GLN A 443 9.58 -48.42 -35.82
CA GLN A 443 8.56 -47.38 -35.57
C GLN A 443 7.22 -48.03 -35.24
N HIS A 444 6.40 -47.43 -34.37
CA HIS A 444 4.96 -47.41 -34.62
C HIS A 444 4.31 -46.07 -34.13
N ARG A 445 3.72 -45.44 -35.11
CA ARG A 445 2.66 -44.42 -35.05
C ARG A 445 1.41 -44.97 -34.38
N THR A 446 0.66 -44.18 -33.67
CA THR A 446 -0.75 -43.85 -34.00
C THR A 446 -1.33 -42.90 -32.96
N ASP A 447 -1.81 -41.78 -33.44
CA ASP A 447 -2.92 -40.95 -32.97
C ASP A 447 -4.24 -41.64 -33.38
N PRO A 448 -5.46 -41.23 -33.04
CA PRO A 448 -6.01 -40.10 -32.31
C PRO A 448 -7.23 -40.39 -31.40
N GLY A 449 -7.73 -39.34 -30.69
CA GLY A 449 -9.18 -39.30 -30.63
C GLY A 449 -9.91 -39.00 -29.32
N LYS A 450 -10.55 -37.80 -29.28
CA LYS A 450 -11.89 -37.45 -28.68
C LYS A 450 -12.02 -37.42 -27.16
N SER A 451 -12.29 -36.26 -26.59
CA SER A 451 -13.59 -35.54 -26.50
C SER A 451 -14.38 -35.79 -25.20
N VAL A 452 -14.89 -34.67 -24.62
CA VAL A 452 -16.09 -34.54 -23.71
C VAL A 452 -15.85 -34.87 -22.23
N VAL A 453 -15.90 -33.95 -21.32
CA VAL A 453 -16.98 -33.05 -20.77
C VAL A 453 -16.33 -31.86 -20.09
#